data_7142c8612d5e057fe00636580711379b
#
_entry.id   7142c8612d5e057fe00636580711379b
#
_cell.length_a   1.000
_cell.length_b   1.000
_cell.length_c   1.000
_cell.angle_alpha   90.00
_cell.angle_beta   90.00
_cell.angle_gamma   90.00
#
_symmetry.space_group_name_H-M   'P 1'
#
loop_
_entity.id
_entity.type
_entity.pdbx_description
1 polymer ?
#
loop_
_entity_poly.entity_id
_entity_poly.type
_entity_poly.pdbx_seq_one_letter_code
_entity_poly.pdbx_strand_id
1 'polypeptide(L)'
;MEQAGLAIAQLAMAVKPFANCHWIFCGPGNNGGDGLEAAAHLHQWGQKVIVVLWQPKQKRPADSEIALKKAMDLGVAMVSQLDSTHSIHSSDLVIDALLGIGLRHQNEATAKTKLDEAPSIQDWIEAAYLSGADVLAVDIPSGLNANTGNFQKQSPPRASIQATHTLQLLSAKPGCFTAHGRDACGTLWLDTLGSEALQENLASIARLNTLPQPKRQPNHASHKGTFGDVAVVGGESVQTRGMGMTGAVDLAALAALHAGAGRVMVSYLNQGADVATRSMEVMARSFDALDLKNSTLVCGCGGGIEIKKVLPKVLQESTQLVLDADALNAIAQDPWLEDLVRQRAAKNKTTVITPHPLEAARLLKTNTAHVQNDRLSAAQTLAQQMRCTVILKGSGTVIAQQGETSLINPTGSARLATGGTGDVLAGIVAARMAQGLSAFEAACSAVFEHGQAADAAPLLPNLTAGVLAQLIHAPQTASS
;
A
#
# COMPACT_ATOMS: atom_id res chain seq x y z
N MET A 1 18.49 -19.27 -12.85
CA MET A 1 17.91 -20.49 -12.22
C MET A 1 18.84 -21.05 -11.13
N GLU A 2 20.08 -21.44 -11.37
CA GLU A 2 20.98 -21.96 -10.31
C GLU A 2 21.15 -21.00 -9.12
N GLN A 3 21.42 -19.71 -9.37
CA GLN A 3 21.51 -18.69 -8.31
C GLN A 3 20.18 -18.52 -7.56
N ALA A 4 19.04 -18.54 -8.28
CA ALA A 4 17.72 -18.46 -7.68
C ALA A 4 17.45 -19.68 -6.77
N GLY A 5 17.73 -20.90 -7.26
CA GLY A 5 17.60 -22.11 -6.44
C GLY A 5 18.49 -22.11 -5.21
N LEU A 6 19.72 -21.61 -5.34
CA LEU A 6 20.62 -21.46 -4.20
C LEU A 6 20.07 -20.46 -3.15
N ALA A 7 19.61 -19.29 -3.59
CA ALA A 7 19.03 -18.28 -2.71
C ALA A 7 17.78 -18.81 -1.97
N ILE A 8 16.91 -19.54 -2.69
CA ILE A 8 15.72 -20.17 -2.09
C ILE A 8 16.14 -21.19 -1.03
N ALA A 9 17.11 -22.08 -1.34
CA ALA A 9 17.59 -23.09 -0.40
C ALA A 9 18.24 -22.46 0.85
N GLN A 10 19.04 -21.42 0.67
CA GLN A 10 19.67 -20.67 1.77
C GLN A 10 18.61 -20.02 2.67
N LEU A 11 17.61 -19.35 2.07
CA LEU A 11 16.53 -18.75 2.85
C LEU A 11 15.68 -19.80 3.56
N ALA A 12 15.37 -20.94 2.92
CA ALA A 12 14.65 -22.05 3.53
C ALA A 12 15.36 -22.54 4.81
N MET A 13 16.67 -22.71 4.74
CA MET A 13 17.47 -23.08 5.90
C MET A 13 17.55 -21.98 6.97
N ALA A 14 17.49 -20.71 6.58
CA ALA A 14 17.51 -19.59 7.52
C ALA A 14 16.19 -19.44 8.28
N VAL A 15 15.06 -19.61 7.61
CA VAL A 15 13.72 -19.40 8.23
C VAL A 15 13.21 -20.63 8.98
N LYS A 16 13.61 -21.86 8.55
CA LYS A 16 13.19 -23.12 9.19
C LYS A 16 14.34 -24.13 9.25
N PRO A 17 15.40 -23.88 10.03
CA PRO A 17 16.63 -24.70 10.03
C PRO A 17 16.39 -26.14 10.48
N PHE A 18 15.32 -26.42 11.22
CA PHE A 18 14.98 -27.72 11.77
C PHE A 18 13.66 -28.28 11.16
N ALA A 19 13.37 -27.94 9.89
CA ALA A 19 12.25 -28.53 9.20
C ALA A 19 12.41 -30.05 9.12
N ASN A 20 11.36 -30.82 9.49
CA ASN A 20 11.39 -32.28 9.37
C ASN A 20 11.38 -32.71 7.90
N CYS A 21 10.74 -31.95 7.02
CA CYS A 21 10.71 -32.14 5.59
C CYS A 21 10.53 -30.81 4.87
N HIS A 22 11.19 -30.66 3.72
CA HIS A 22 10.96 -29.57 2.77
C HIS A 22 10.07 -30.06 1.65
N TRP A 23 8.83 -29.62 1.61
CA TRP A 23 7.86 -29.90 0.55
C TRP A 23 7.96 -28.83 -0.51
N ILE A 24 8.36 -29.16 -1.74
CA ILE A 24 8.56 -28.18 -2.80
C ILE A 24 7.53 -28.41 -3.89
N PHE A 25 6.59 -27.49 -4.02
CA PHE A 25 5.54 -27.51 -5.03
C PHE A 25 6.06 -26.89 -6.32
N CYS A 26 6.37 -27.70 -7.31
CA CYS A 26 7.00 -27.27 -8.55
C CYS A 26 6.01 -27.20 -9.71
N GLY A 27 5.78 -26.02 -10.24
CA GLY A 27 5.00 -25.78 -11.45
C GLY A 27 5.76 -26.08 -12.74
N PRO A 28 5.10 -25.89 -13.90
CA PRO A 28 5.68 -26.25 -15.21
C PRO A 28 6.60 -25.18 -15.80
N GLY A 29 6.62 -23.96 -15.21
CA GLY A 29 7.38 -22.80 -15.71
C GLY A 29 8.77 -22.68 -15.10
N ASN A 30 9.39 -21.49 -15.29
CA ASN A 30 10.70 -21.18 -14.71
C ASN A 30 10.66 -21.14 -13.18
N ASN A 31 9.55 -20.67 -12.58
CA ASN A 31 9.39 -20.68 -11.12
C ASN A 31 9.52 -22.11 -10.55
N GLY A 32 8.88 -23.10 -11.23
CA GLY A 32 9.06 -24.51 -10.88
C GLY A 32 10.49 -25.00 -11.08
N GLY A 33 11.21 -24.47 -12.08
CA GLY A 33 12.63 -24.72 -12.29
C GLY A 33 13.50 -24.21 -11.14
N ASP A 34 13.22 -23.01 -10.64
CA ASP A 34 13.90 -22.43 -9.48
C ASP A 34 13.67 -23.27 -8.21
N GLY A 35 12.43 -23.81 -8.04
CA GLY A 35 12.09 -24.76 -6.98
C GLY A 35 12.83 -26.10 -7.11
N LEU A 36 13.01 -26.63 -8.33
CA LEU A 36 13.77 -27.85 -8.59
C LEU A 36 15.26 -27.68 -8.30
N GLU A 37 15.85 -26.55 -8.64
CA GLU A 37 17.22 -26.21 -8.26
C GLU A 37 17.37 -26.11 -6.73
N ALA A 38 16.41 -25.47 -6.05
CA ALA A 38 16.40 -25.43 -4.59
C ALA A 38 16.31 -26.82 -3.96
N ALA A 39 15.48 -27.71 -4.55
CA ALA A 39 15.39 -29.10 -4.14
C ALA A 39 16.74 -29.83 -4.24
N ALA A 40 17.46 -29.62 -5.34
CA ALA A 40 18.78 -30.20 -5.55
C ALA A 40 19.78 -29.73 -4.48
N HIS A 41 19.84 -28.43 -4.17
CA HIS A 41 20.70 -27.89 -3.13
C HIS A 41 20.35 -28.42 -1.74
N LEU A 42 19.08 -28.36 -1.33
CA LEU A 42 18.63 -28.85 -0.03
C LEU A 42 18.94 -30.37 0.13
N HIS A 43 18.71 -31.17 -0.90
CA HIS A 43 19.02 -32.59 -0.90
C HIS A 43 20.54 -32.84 -0.73
N GLN A 44 21.38 -32.12 -1.47
CA GLN A 44 22.84 -32.19 -1.33
C GLN A 44 23.34 -31.78 0.06
N TRP A 45 22.63 -30.90 0.74
CA TRP A 45 22.90 -30.50 2.14
C TRP A 45 22.35 -31.50 3.16
N GLY A 46 21.85 -32.66 2.72
CA GLY A 46 21.36 -33.74 3.58
C GLY A 46 19.97 -33.48 4.16
N GLN A 47 19.23 -32.53 3.61
CA GLN A 47 17.86 -32.27 4.04
C GLN A 47 16.88 -33.30 3.43
N LYS A 48 15.84 -33.63 4.18
CA LYS A 48 14.72 -34.41 3.64
C LYS A 48 13.87 -33.53 2.73
N VAL A 49 13.83 -33.86 1.44
CA VAL A 49 13.11 -33.10 0.40
C VAL A 49 12.15 -33.97 -0.31
N ILE A 50 10.93 -33.51 -0.52
CA ILE A 50 9.92 -34.13 -1.38
C ILE A 50 9.39 -33.06 -2.35
N VAL A 51 9.58 -33.29 -3.64
CA VAL A 51 9.04 -32.42 -4.69
C VAL A 51 7.66 -32.94 -5.09
N VAL A 52 6.66 -32.05 -5.03
CA VAL A 52 5.32 -32.29 -5.61
C VAL A 52 5.30 -31.64 -6.99
N LEU A 53 5.36 -32.48 -8.03
CA LEU A 53 5.64 -32.02 -9.38
C LEU A 53 4.35 -31.95 -10.22
N TRP A 54 4.00 -30.75 -10.67
CA TRP A 54 2.94 -30.59 -11.66
C TRP A 54 3.46 -30.92 -13.07
N GLN A 55 2.88 -31.93 -13.68
CA GLN A 55 3.23 -32.39 -15.02
C GLN A 55 2.12 -32.03 -16.02
N PRO A 56 2.15 -30.82 -16.63
CA PRO A 56 1.19 -30.46 -17.67
C PRO A 56 1.52 -31.19 -18.99
N LYS A 57 0.54 -31.23 -19.91
CA LYS A 57 0.74 -31.72 -21.27
C LYS A 57 1.72 -30.86 -22.09
N GLN A 58 1.99 -29.62 -21.67
CA GLN A 58 2.89 -28.70 -22.39
C GLN A 58 4.35 -28.93 -21.96
N LYS A 59 5.28 -28.74 -22.90
CA LYS A 59 6.72 -28.84 -22.66
C LYS A 59 7.19 -27.76 -21.71
N ARG A 60 8.05 -28.11 -20.76
CA ARG A 60 8.73 -27.15 -19.83
C ARG A 60 9.70 -26.25 -20.59
N PRO A 61 9.99 -25.03 -20.10
CA PRO A 61 11.13 -24.25 -20.58
C PRO A 61 12.44 -25.03 -20.45
N ALA A 62 13.39 -24.77 -21.34
CA ALA A 62 14.65 -25.54 -21.41
C ALA A 62 15.41 -25.56 -20.08
N ASP A 63 15.53 -24.41 -19.40
CA ASP A 63 16.24 -24.31 -18.13
C ASP A 63 15.52 -25.08 -17.01
N SER A 64 14.17 -25.04 -17.00
CA SER A 64 13.36 -25.83 -16.04
C SER A 64 13.47 -27.34 -16.29
N GLU A 65 13.66 -27.77 -17.56
CA GLU A 65 13.90 -29.17 -17.90
C GLU A 65 15.29 -29.64 -17.43
N ILE A 66 16.30 -28.79 -17.57
CA ILE A 66 17.66 -29.05 -17.04
C ILE A 66 17.62 -29.20 -15.53
N ALA A 67 16.93 -28.32 -14.82
CA ALA A 67 16.76 -28.38 -13.36
C ALA A 67 16.03 -29.67 -12.92
N LEU A 68 14.99 -30.07 -13.66
CA LEU A 68 14.27 -31.31 -13.40
C LEU A 68 15.22 -32.52 -13.52
N LYS A 69 15.97 -32.58 -14.61
CA LYS A 69 16.93 -33.68 -14.83
C LYS A 69 17.98 -33.73 -13.72
N LYS A 70 18.54 -32.57 -13.34
CA LYS A 70 19.51 -32.47 -12.26
C LYS A 70 18.96 -33.02 -10.93
N ALA A 71 17.74 -32.62 -10.57
CA ALA A 71 17.10 -33.11 -9.34
C ALA A 71 16.83 -34.63 -9.39
N MET A 72 16.43 -35.17 -10.56
CA MET A 72 16.25 -36.61 -10.75
C MET A 72 17.57 -37.39 -10.66
N ASP A 73 18.62 -36.90 -11.32
CA ASP A 73 19.96 -37.52 -11.30
C ASP A 73 20.56 -37.56 -9.90
N LEU A 74 20.22 -36.59 -9.04
CA LEU A 74 20.61 -36.54 -7.61
C LEU A 74 19.74 -37.46 -6.73
N GLY A 75 18.66 -38.03 -7.22
CA GLY A 75 17.79 -38.91 -6.44
C GLY A 75 16.79 -38.19 -5.54
N VAL A 76 16.44 -36.93 -5.84
CA VAL A 76 15.42 -36.18 -5.09
C VAL A 76 14.08 -36.91 -5.19
N ALA A 77 13.41 -37.14 -4.07
CA ALA A 77 12.10 -37.78 -4.03
C ALA A 77 11.04 -36.89 -4.71
N MET A 78 10.29 -37.49 -5.67
CA MET A 78 9.26 -36.77 -6.43
C MET A 78 7.94 -37.51 -6.41
N VAL A 79 6.84 -36.76 -6.21
CA VAL A 79 5.47 -37.25 -6.27
C VAL A 79 4.63 -36.38 -7.19
N SER A 80 3.60 -36.94 -7.81
CA SER A 80 2.67 -36.19 -8.65
C SER A 80 1.39 -35.75 -7.91
N GLN A 81 1.15 -36.33 -6.74
CA GLN A 81 -0.05 -36.08 -5.90
C GLN A 81 0.30 -36.22 -4.43
N LEU A 82 -0.45 -35.52 -3.59
CA LEU A 82 -0.45 -35.74 -2.15
C LEU A 82 -1.51 -36.80 -1.83
N ASP A 83 -1.13 -37.88 -1.16
CA ASP A 83 -2.01 -38.95 -0.73
C ASP A 83 -1.90 -39.14 0.81
N SER A 84 -2.58 -40.15 1.33
CA SER A 84 -2.57 -40.44 2.78
C SER A 84 -1.21 -40.78 3.37
N THR A 85 -0.23 -41.13 2.51
CA THR A 85 1.15 -41.41 2.92
C THR A 85 2.05 -40.18 2.88
N HIS A 86 1.55 -39.08 2.29
CA HIS A 86 2.27 -37.83 2.08
C HIS A 86 1.57 -36.67 2.82
N SER A 87 1.61 -36.67 4.15
CA SER A 87 1.01 -35.63 4.98
C SER A 87 2.02 -34.55 5.32
N ILE A 88 1.63 -33.29 5.09
CA ILE A 88 2.41 -32.10 5.51
C ILE A 88 2.05 -31.78 6.96
N HIS A 89 3.06 -31.50 7.77
CA HIS A 89 2.90 -31.17 9.19
C HIS A 89 3.41 -29.77 9.51
N SER A 90 2.99 -29.17 10.61
CA SER A 90 3.44 -27.84 11.06
C SER A 90 4.95 -27.74 11.34
N SER A 91 5.63 -28.87 11.52
CA SER A 91 7.08 -28.97 11.65
C SER A 91 7.84 -28.92 10.32
N ASP A 92 7.13 -29.01 9.18
CA ASP A 92 7.71 -28.98 7.84
C ASP A 92 7.83 -27.53 7.33
N LEU A 93 8.49 -27.39 6.18
CA LEU A 93 8.48 -26.17 5.38
C LEU A 93 7.89 -26.48 3.99
N VAL A 94 6.91 -25.71 3.57
CA VAL A 94 6.40 -25.75 2.20
C VAL A 94 7.11 -24.66 1.40
N ILE A 95 7.65 -24.99 0.24
CA ILE A 95 8.23 -24.06 -0.74
C ILE A 95 7.28 -24.01 -1.94
N ASP A 96 6.63 -22.87 -2.12
CA ASP A 96 5.70 -22.61 -3.23
C ASP A 96 6.45 -22.10 -4.45
N ALA A 97 6.70 -22.98 -5.39
CA ALA A 97 7.27 -22.71 -6.71
C ALA A 97 6.30 -23.11 -7.85
N LEU A 98 4.97 -23.03 -7.60
CA LEU A 98 3.96 -23.45 -8.57
C LEU A 98 3.84 -22.46 -9.73
N LEU A 99 3.58 -21.20 -9.42
CA LEU A 99 3.24 -20.16 -10.39
C LEU A 99 4.02 -18.88 -10.07
N GLY A 100 4.67 -18.31 -11.07
CA GLY A 100 5.36 -17.01 -10.96
C GLY A 100 4.66 -15.93 -11.80
N ILE A 101 5.40 -14.86 -12.15
CA ILE A 101 4.91 -13.69 -12.90
C ILE A 101 4.40 -13.99 -14.32
N GLY A 102 4.64 -15.17 -14.86
CA GLY A 102 4.28 -15.57 -16.22
C GLY A 102 2.78 -15.80 -16.48
N LEU A 103 1.93 -15.65 -15.47
CA LEU A 103 0.48 -15.70 -15.60
C LEU A 103 -0.03 -14.37 -16.15
N ARG A 104 -0.07 -14.26 -17.49
CA ARG A 104 -0.70 -13.10 -18.14
C ARG A 104 -2.22 -13.17 -17.94
N HIS A 105 -2.86 -12.02 -17.74
CA HIS A 105 -4.31 -11.84 -17.95
C HIS A 105 -4.64 -12.27 -19.40
N GLN A 106 -5.06 -13.51 -19.59
CA GLN A 106 -5.75 -13.89 -20.80
C GLN A 106 -7.19 -13.40 -20.64
N ASN A 107 -7.68 -12.69 -21.66
CA ASN A 107 -9.06 -12.20 -21.74
C ASN A 107 -10.04 -13.30 -21.30
N GLU A 108 -11.04 -12.91 -20.49
CA GLU A 108 -12.04 -13.79 -19.86
C GLU A 108 -12.72 -14.81 -20.79
N ALA A 109 -12.66 -14.61 -22.11
CA ALA A 109 -13.29 -15.47 -23.12
C ALA A 109 -12.47 -16.73 -23.48
N THR A 110 -11.18 -16.83 -23.11
CA THR A 110 -10.31 -17.98 -23.46
C THR A 110 -9.64 -18.65 -22.27
N ALA A 111 -9.82 -18.12 -21.07
CA ALA A 111 -9.23 -18.64 -19.85
C ALA A 111 -10.10 -19.72 -19.20
N LYS A 112 -10.24 -20.84 -19.86
CA LYS A 112 -10.17 -22.10 -19.11
C LYS A 112 -8.76 -22.14 -18.59
N THR A 113 -8.59 -21.67 -17.37
CA THR A 113 -7.29 -21.42 -16.77
C THR A 113 -6.54 -22.73 -16.62
N LYS A 114 -5.22 -22.70 -16.80
CA LYS A 114 -4.31 -23.84 -16.53
C LYS A 114 -4.54 -24.47 -15.15
N LEU A 115 -5.13 -23.73 -14.21
CA LEU A 115 -5.58 -24.20 -12.90
C LEU A 115 -6.76 -25.18 -12.95
N ASP A 116 -7.69 -25.03 -13.92
CA ASP A 116 -8.84 -25.95 -14.05
C ASP A 116 -8.45 -27.29 -14.68
N GLU A 117 -7.29 -27.34 -15.35
CA GLU A 117 -6.75 -28.57 -15.95
C GLU A 117 -5.92 -29.41 -14.96
N ALA A 118 -5.61 -28.86 -13.76
CA ALA A 118 -4.83 -29.53 -12.73
C ALA A 118 -5.58 -29.51 -11.39
N PRO A 119 -6.56 -30.37 -11.17
CA PRO A 119 -7.34 -30.41 -9.93
C PRO A 119 -6.47 -30.56 -8.67
N SER A 120 -5.29 -31.13 -8.81
CA SER A 120 -4.33 -31.31 -7.71
C SER A 120 -3.71 -30.01 -7.15
N ILE A 121 -3.65 -28.91 -7.93
CA ILE A 121 -3.06 -27.64 -7.42
C ILE A 121 -3.89 -27.06 -6.29
N GLN A 122 -5.20 -27.06 -6.43
CA GLN A 122 -6.09 -26.56 -5.38
C GLN A 122 -5.96 -27.42 -4.12
N ASP A 123 -5.84 -28.73 -4.28
CA ASP A 123 -5.67 -29.66 -3.17
C ASP A 123 -4.32 -29.40 -2.45
N TRP A 124 -3.26 -29.07 -3.20
CA TRP A 124 -1.95 -28.76 -2.62
C TRP A 124 -1.96 -27.43 -1.85
N ILE A 125 -2.60 -26.39 -2.39
CA ILE A 125 -2.79 -25.11 -1.71
C ILE A 125 -3.57 -25.34 -0.41
N GLU A 126 -4.65 -26.13 -0.45
CA GLU A 126 -5.45 -26.46 0.72
C GLU A 126 -4.67 -27.30 1.74
N ALA A 127 -3.91 -28.29 1.28
CA ALA A 127 -3.05 -29.10 2.14
C ALA A 127 -1.98 -28.26 2.85
N ALA A 128 -1.32 -27.35 2.14
CA ALA A 128 -0.37 -26.40 2.75
C ALA A 128 -1.04 -25.53 3.82
N TYR A 129 -2.21 -24.98 3.53
CA TYR A 129 -2.97 -24.15 4.47
C TYR A 129 -3.40 -24.95 5.72
N LEU A 130 -3.97 -26.15 5.54
CA LEU A 130 -4.48 -26.97 6.64
C LEU A 130 -3.37 -27.57 7.51
N SER A 131 -2.17 -27.74 6.97
CA SER A 131 -1.02 -28.29 7.70
C SER A 131 -0.51 -27.40 8.82
N GLY A 132 -0.72 -26.08 8.72
CA GLY A 132 -0.12 -25.09 9.60
C GLY A 132 1.39 -24.97 9.46
N ALA A 133 1.98 -25.51 8.40
CA ALA A 133 3.40 -25.37 8.08
C ALA A 133 3.72 -23.94 7.65
N ASP A 134 4.96 -23.50 7.91
CA ASP A 134 5.47 -22.29 7.31
C ASP A 134 5.56 -22.46 5.80
N VAL A 135 5.28 -21.39 5.05
CA VAL A 135 5.29 -21.39 3.58
C VAL A 135 6.27 -20.32 3.09
N LEU A 136 7.25 -20.75 2.31
CA LEU A 136 8.16 -19.88 1.57
C LEU A 136 7.72 -19.80 0.10
N ALA A 137 7.18 -18.66 -0.32
CA ALA A 137 6.82 -18.44 -1.73
C ALA A 137 8.05 -17.97 -2.53
N VAL A 138 8.22 -18.56 -3.72
CA VAL A 138 9.26 -18.19 -4.68
C VAL A 138 8.72 -17.11 -5.60
N ASP A 139 9.36 -15.96 -5.59
CA ASP A 139 9.07 -14.76 -6.36
C ASP A 139 7.78 -14.04 -5.95
N ILE A 140 6.65 -14.72 -6.01
CA ILE A 140 5.33 -14.29 -5.52
C ILE A 140 4.51 -15.49 -5.07
N PRO A 141 3.61 -15.36 -4.09
CA PRO A 141 2.66 -16.42 -3.75
C PRO A 141 1.82 -16.84 -4.96
N SER A 142 1.71 -18.12 -5.20
CA SER A 142 0.95 -18.67 -6.34
C SER A 142 -0.51 -18.24 -6.28
N GLY A 143 -1.01 -17.70 -7.39
CA GLY A 143 -2.36 -17.12 -7.50
C GLY A 143 -2.43 -15.61 -7.32
N LEU A 144 -1.37 -14.97 -6.83
CA LEU A 144 -1.29 -13.50 -6.69
C LEU A 144 -0.81 -12.86 -8.00
N ASN A 145 -1.37 -11.70 -8.37
CA ASN A 145 -0.89 -10.91 -9.49
C ASN A 145 0.28 -10.02 -9.06
N ALA A 146 1.42 -10.15 -9.72
CA ALA A 146 2.66 -9.45 -9.40
C ALA A 146 2.57 -7.92 -9.50
N ASN A 147 1.69 -7.39 -10.34
CA ASN A 147 1.56 -5.95 -10.56
C ASN A 147 0.48 -5.32 -9.65
N THR A 148 -0.61 -6.03 -9.40
CA THR A 148 -1.80 -5.45 -8.76
C THR A 148 -2.05 -5.93 -7.34
N GLY A 149 -1.46 -7.08 -6.93
CA GLY A 149 -1.70 -7.67 -5.63
C GLY A 149 -3.09 -8.29 -5.46
N ASN A 150 -3.82 -8.47 -6.55
CA ASN A 150 -5.12 -9.14 -6.52
C ASN A 150 -4.97 -10.62 -6.87
N PHE A 151 -5.91 -11.43 -6.40
CA PHE A 151 -6.01 -12.81 -6.83
C PHE A 151 -6.59 -12.90 -8.23
N GLN A 152 -6.15 -13.87 -9.00
CA GLN A 152 -6.58 -14.05 -10.41
C GLN A 152 -8.05 -14.44 -10.56
N LYS A 153 -8.64 -15.06 -9.56
CA LYS A 153 -10.08 -15.33 -9.47
C LYS A 153 -10.62 -14.66 -8.22
N GLN A 154 -11.82 -14.08 -8.31
CA GLN A 154 -12.61 -13.73 -7.13
C GLN A 154 -13.06 -15.05 -6.45
N SER A 155 -12.15 -15.73 -5.80
CA SER A 155 -12.37 -17.00 -5.15
C SER A 155 -12.06 -16.88 -3.65
N PRO A 156 -12.61 -17.76 -2.82
CA PRO A 156 -12.43 -17.70 -1.38
C PRO A 156 -10.94 -17.70 -0.98
N PRO A 157 -10.59 -17.31 0.26
CA PRO A 157 -9.21 -17.11 0.73
C PRO A 157 -8.25 -18.29 0.50
N ARG A 158 -8.77 -19.49 0.17
CA ARG A 158 -8.01 -20.69 -0.14
C ARG A 158 -7.62 -20.85 -1.62
N ALA A 159 -7.93 -19.89 -2.48
CA ALA A 159 -7.59 -19.96 -3.91
C ALA A 159 -6.15 -19.50 -4.23
N SER A 160 -5.40 -19.07 -3.23
CA SER A 160 -3.99 -18.69 -3.36
C SER A 160 -3.20 -19.15 -2.15
N ILE A 161 -1.90 -19.31 -2.35
CA ILE A 161 -0.96 -19.51 -1.26
C ILE A 161 -0.99 -18.31 -0.32
N GLN A 162 -0.99 -18.59 0.99
CA GLN A 162 -0.74 -17.64 2.07
C GLN A 162 0.67 -17.93 2.61
N ALA A 163 1.63 -17.12 2.19
CA ALA A 163 3.03 -17.33 2.56
C ALA A 163 3.34 -16.73 3.93
N THR A 164 4.21 -17.38 4.72
CA THR A 164 4.85 -16.78 5.89
C THR A 164 6.05 -15.95 5.48
N HIS A 165 6.70 -16.34 4.39
CA HIS A 165 7.84 -15.66 3.77
C HIS A 165 7.71 -15.68 2.26
N THR A 166 8.15 -14.60 1.59
CA THR A 166 8.24 -14.55 0.12
C THR A 166 9.61 -14.06 -0.28
N LEU A 167 10.36 -14.84 -1.05
CA LEU A 167 11.62 -14.44 -1.66
C LEU A 167 11.36 -13.88 -3.06
N GLN A 168 11.37 -12.58 -3.19
CA GLN A 168 11.30 -11.91 -4.49
C GLN A 168 12.66 -12.02 -5.20
N LEU A 169 12.65 -12.35 -6.47
CA LEU A 169 13.85 -12.55 -7.28
C LEU A 169 14.02 -11.36 -8.25
N LEU A 170 15.27 -10.91 -8.44
CA LEU A 170 15.67 -9.79 -9.30
C LEU A 170 15.19 -8.42 -8.80
N SER A 171 13.91 -8.19 -8.68
CA SER A 171 13.33 -6.90 -8.26
C SER A 171 12.06 -7.10 -7.43
N ALA A 172 11.72 -6.11 -6.63
CA ALA A 172 10.46 -6.06 -5.90
C ALA A 172 9.26 -5.97 -6.84
N LYS A 173 8.17 -6.68 -6.53
CA LYS A 173 6.93 -6.69 -7.31
C LYS A 173 5.87 -5.81 -6.65
N PRO A 174 5.28 -4.84 -7.36
CA PRO A 174 4.27 -3.93 -6.80
C PRO A 174 3.13 -4.67 -6.09
N GLY A 175 2.69 -5.80 -6.66
CA GLY A 175 1.59 -6.59 -6.14
C GLY A 175 1.82 -7.16 -4.74
N CYS A 176 3.08 -7.36 -4.33
CA CYS A 176 3.40 -7.80 -2.96
C CYS A 176 3.21 -6.70 -1.91
N PHE A 177 3.12 -5.43 -2.34
CA PHE A 177 3.05 -4.27 -1.45
C PHE A 177 1.69 -3.58 -1.47
N THR A 178 0.72 -4.06 -2.25
CA THR A 178 -0.61 -3.45 -2.36
C THR A 178 -1.72 -4.50 -2.38
N ALA A 179 -2.96 -4.06 -2.16
CA ALA A 179 -4.17 -4.88 -2.14
C ALA A 179 -4.02 -6.11 -1.22
N HIS A 180 -4.30 -7.31 -1.71
CA HIS A 180 -4.19 -8.58 -0.97
C HIS A 180 -2.74 -9.08 -0.83
N GLY A 181 -1.81 -8.53 -1.61
CA GLY A 181 -0.42 -8.98 -1.55
C GLY A 181 0.21 -8.77 -0.19
N ARG A 182 -0.15 -7.70 0.53
CA ARG A 182 0.35 -7.45 1.89
C ARG A 182 -0.06 -8.51 2.90
N ASP A 183 -1.21 -9.14 2.70
CA ASP A 183 -1.68 -10.22 3.56
C ASP A 183 -1.13 -11.58 3.10
N ALA A 184 -0.97 -11.78 1.78
CA ALA A 184 -0.60 -13.06 1.21
C ALA A 184 0.91 -13.36 1.24
N CYS A 185 1.78 -12.32 1.28
CA CYS A 185 3.23 -12.50 1.10
C CYS A 185 4.02 -12.76 2.37
N GLY A 186 3.46 -12.50 3.56
CA GLY A 186 4.20 -12.59 4.82
C GLY A 186 5.41 -11.67 4.84
N THR A 187 6.53 -12.14 5.41
CA THR A 187 7.80 -11.40 5.42
C THR A 187 8.45 -11.42 4.05
N LEU A 188 8.70 -10.23 3.50
CA LEU A 188 9.30 -10.08 2.17
C LEU A 188 10.83 -10.06 2.25
N TRP A 189 11.44 -10.84 1.39
CA TRP A 189 12.87 -10.91 1.13
C TRP A 189 13.13 -10.58 -0.33
N LEU A 190 14.28 -10.06 -0.65
CA LEU A 190 14.69 -9.76 -2.02
C LEU A 190 16.10 -10.27 -2.27
N ASP A 191 16.26 -11.05 -3.33
CA ASP A 191 17.56 -11.39 -3.88
C ASP A 191 17.65 -10.87 -5.33
N THR A 192 18.61 -10.01 -5.58
CA THR A 192 18.83 -9.37 -6.89
C THR A 192 19.56 -10.30 -7.86
N LEU A 193 19.99 -11.46 -7.40
CA LEU A 193 20.77 -12.45 -8.17
C LEU A 193 22.00 -11.84 -8.85
N GLY A 194 22.62 -10.82 -8.22
CA GLY A 194 23.77 -10.09 -8.76
C GLY A 194 23.46 -9.19 -9.96
N SER A 195 22.21 -8.79 -10.12
CA SER A 195 21.75 -7.98 -11.28
C SER A 195 21.66 -6.47 -11.01
N GLU A 196 22.21 -5.97 -9.90
CA GLU A 196 22.08 -4.57 -9.46
C GLU A 196 22.49 -3.58 -10.56
N ALA A 197 23.64 -3.80 -11.18
CA ALA A 197 24.13 -2.93 -12.25
C ALA A 197 23.22 -2.86 -13.49
N LEU A 198 22.43 -3.91 -13.74
CA LEU A 198 21.45 -3.94 -14.82
C LEU A 198 20.18 -3.17 -14.43
N GLN A 199 19.81 -3.20 -13.15
CA GLN A 199 18.59 -2.57 -12.65
C GLN A 199 18.67 -1.05 -12.62
N GLU A 200 19.86 -0.46 -12.44
CA GLU A 200 20.07 1.00 -12.45
C GLU A 200 19.58 1.67 -13.74
N ASN A 201 19.58 0.95 -14.86
CA ASN A 201 19.18 1.46 -16.17
C ASN A 201 17.72 1.14 -16.54
N LEU A 202 16.97 0.46 -15.69
CA LEU A 202 15.57 0.10 -15.96
C LEU A 202 14.60 1.13 -15.37
N ALA A 203 13.64 1.58 -16.19
CA ALA A 203 12.56 2.42 -15.71
C ALA A 203 11.66 1.65 -14.75
N SER A 204 11.61 2.09 -13.51
CA SER A 204 10.71 1.51 -12.50
C SER A 204 9.27 1.96 -12.73
N ILE A 205 8.30 1.03 -12.72
CA ILE A 205 6.87 1.36 -12.82
C ILE A 205 6.33 1.97 -11.52
N ALA A 206 6.95 1.64 -10.39
CA ALA A 206 6.72 2.22 -9.07
C ALA A 206 7.97 2.03 -8.20
N ARG A 207 8.03 2.75 -7.09
CA ARG A 207 9.05 2.58 -6.04
C ARG A 207 8.38 2.44 -4.69
N LEU A 208 9.08 1.88 -3.73
CA LEU A 208 8.63 1.91 -2.35
C LEU A 208 8.81 3.31 -1.78
N ASN A 209 7.79 3.77 -1.06
CA ASN A 209 7.92 4.97 -0.25
C ASN A 209 8.89 4.71 0.90
N THR A 210 9.78 5.64 1.15
CA THR A 210 10.81 5.52 2.19
C THR A 210 10.67 6.64 3.20
N LEU A 211 11.26 6.47 4.37
CA LEU A 211 11.31 7.55 5.35
C LEU A 211 12.00 8.76 4.71
N PRO A 212 11.34 9.92 4.70
CA PRO A 212 11.98 11.13 4.18
C PRO A 212 13.24 11.43 4.95
N GLN A 213 14.27 11.90 4.25
CA GLN A 213 15.49 12.36 4.91
C GLN A 213 15.13 13.45 5.93
N PRO A 214 15.64 13.35 7.17
CA PRO A 214 15.36 14.35 8.19
C PRO A 214 15.84 15.72 7.68
N LYS A 215 14.93 16.71 7.66
CA LYS A 215 15.34 18.08 7.40
C LYS A 215 16.27 18.54 8.52
N ARG A 216 17.20 19.44 8.17
CA ARG A 216 18.10 20.09 9.12
C ARG A 216 17.32 20.59 10.33
N GLN A 217 17.90 20.42 11.53
CA GLN A 217 17.27 20.94 12.76
C GLN A 217 16.92 22.42 12.59
N PRO A 218 15.73 22.85 13.04
CA PRO A 218 15.38 24.26 13.02
C PRO A 218 16.41 25.08 13.80
N ASN A 219 16.70 26.27 13.33
CA ASN A 219 17.58 27.18 14.05
C ASN A 219 16.94 27.58 15.40
N HIS A 220 17.74 27.83 16.42
CA HIS A 220 17.26 28.29 17.72
C HIS A 220 16.43 29.60 17.61
N ALA A 221 16.71 30.43 16.61
CA ALA A 221 15.96 31.65 16.33
C ALA A 221 14.64 31.45 15.59
N SER A 222 14.19 30.17 15.41
CA SER A 222 12.91 29.87 14.78
C SER A 222 11.73 30.34 15.62
N HIS A 223 10.66 30.75 14.97
CA HIS A 223 9.41 31.20 15.60
C HIS A 223 8.21 30.45 14.92
N LYS A 224 7.02 30.57 15.52
CA LYS A 224 5.81 29.90 15.03
C LYS A 224 5.56 30.07 13.53
N GLY A 225 5.82 31.23 12.96
CA GLY A 225 5.68 31.49 11.53
C GLY A 225 6.68 30.74 10.63
N THR A 226 7.80 30.26 11.19
CA THR A 226 8.80 29.44 10.45
C THR A 226 8.24 28.09 10.05
N PHE A 227 7.28 27.56 10.84
CA PHE A 227 6.69 26.25 10.63
C PHE A 227 5.36 26.30 9.87
N GLY A 228 4.97 27.50 9.42
CA GLY A 228 3.77 27.73 8.62
C GLY A 228 2.46 27.61 9.38
N ASP A 229 1.40 27.99 8.71
CA ASP A 229 0.03 28.00 9.23
C ASP A 229 -0.82 26.96 8.50
N VAL A 230 -1.60 26.23 9.27
CA VAL A 230 -2.59 25.27 8.74
C VAL A 230 -3.99 25.75 9.14
N ALA A 231 -4.92 25.74 8.19
CA ALA A 231 -6.34 25.99 8.47
C ALA A 231 -7.20 24.83 7.95
N VAL A 232 -8.03 24.28 8.83
CA VAL A 232 -8.92 23.15 8.52
C VAL A 232 -10.35 23.67 8.38
N VAL A 233 -10.96 23.43 7.21
CA VAL A 233 -12.33 23.86 6.86
C VAL A 233 -13.22 22.65 6.68
N GLY A 234 -14.25 22.48 7.50
CA GLY A 234 -15.15 21.35 7.49
C GLY A 234 -16.06 21.29 8.71
N GLY A 235 -16.38 20.08 9.16
CA GLY A 235 -17.12 19.89 10.41
C GLY A 235 -18.55 20.43 10.35
N GLU A 236 -19.42 19.77 9.57
CA GLU A 236 -20.83 20.15 9.50
C GLU A 236 -21.51 20.04 10.88
N SER A 237 -22.32 21.04 11.23
CA SER A 237 -23.09 21.06 12.46
C SER A 237 -24.20 20.01 12.46
N VAL A 238 -24.48 19.45 13.66
CA VAL A 238 -25.62 18.55 13.89
C VAL A 238 -26.96 19.21 13.53
N GLN A 239 -27.05 20.52 13.63
CA GLN A 239 -28.25 21.30 13.31
C GLN A 239 -28.62 21.24 11.84
N THR A 240 -27.66 20.99 10.94
CA THR A 240 -27.90 21.00 9.49
C THR A 240 -28.74 19.78 9.05
N ARG A 241 -28.36 18.57 9.47
CA ARG A 241 -28.98 17.33 9.05
C ARG A 241 -29.19 16.31 10.15
N GLY A 242 -29.05 16.68 11.42
CA GLY A 242 -29.05 15.75 12.54
C GLY A 242 -27.76 14.92 12.69
N MET A 243 -26.75 15.17 11.86
CA MET A 243 -25.45 14.48 11.87
C MET A 243 -24.33 15.49 12.03
N GLY A 244 -23.69 15.52 13.21
CA GLY A 244 -22.55 16.41 13.46
C GLY A 244 -21.23 15.72 13.20
N MET A 245 -20.31 16.39 12.47
CA MET A 245 -19.01 15.83 12.09
C MET A 245 -17.84 16.77 12.44
N THR A 246 -17.99 17.60 13.48
CA THR A 246 -16.92 18.52 13.92
C THR A 246 -15.65 17.79 14.36
N GLY A 247 -15.78 16.57 14.90
CA GLY A 247 -14.64 15.76 15.32
C GLY A 247 -13.64 15.44 14.20
N ALA A 248 -14.07 15.41 12.95
CA ALA A 248 -13.17 15.19 11.80
C ALA A 248 -12.20 16.39 11.61
N VAL A 249 -12.72 17.61 11.77
CA VAL A 249 -11.89 18.84 11.76
C VAL A 249 -10.92 18.84 12.92
N ASP A 250 -11.38 18.46 14.13
CA ASP A 250 -10.55 18.41 15.32
C ASP A 250 -9.40 17.40 15.16
N LEU A 251 -9.66 16.24 14.56
CA LEU A 251 -8.63 15.21 14.29
C LEU A 251 -7.58 15.71 13.29
N ALA A 252 -7.99 16.35 12.20
CA ALA A 252 -7.08 16.92 11.23
C ALA A 252 -6.23 18.05 11.84
N ALA A 253 -6.85 18.92 12.64
CA ALA A 253 -6.18 20.01 13.33
C ALA A 253 -5.17 19.49 14.36
N LEU A 254 -5.56 18.51 15.18
CA LEU A 254 -4.68 17.88 16.16
C LEU A 254 -3.48 17.22 15.49
N ALA A 255 -3.71 16.49 14.40
CA ALA A 255 -2.64 15.86 13.64
C ALA A 255 -1.68 16.88 13.02
N ALA A 256 -2.20 17.99 12.47
CA ALA A 256 -1.37 19.07 11.95
C ALA A 256 -0.51 19.72 13.05
N LEU A 257 -1.06 19.90 14.25
CA LEU A 257 -0.34 20.43 15.40
C LEU A 257 0.81 19.50 15.81
N HIS A 258 0.54 18.20 16.00
CA HIS A 258 1.55 17.20 16.36
C HIS A 258 2.59 16.96 15.25
N ALA A 259 2.20 17.12 13.99
CA ALA A 259 3.14 17.14 12.87
C ALA A 259 4.02 18.42 12.82
N GLY A 260 3.83 19.36 13.75
CA GLY A 260 4.71 20.51 13.95
C GLY A 260 4.33 21.73 13.11
N ALA A 261 3.07 21.91 12.72
CA ALA A 261 2.60 23.19 12.19
C ALA A 261 2.74 24.31 13.24
N GLY A 262 3.15 25.49 12.79
CA GLY A 262 3.42 26.61 13.71
C GLY A 262 2.17 27.24 14.33
N ARG A 263 1.08 27.29 13.57
CA ARG A 263 -0.27 27.69 14.03
C ARG A 263 -1.30 26.83 13.34
N VAL A 264 -2.33 26.41 14.08
CA VAL A 264 -3.46 25.63 13.53
C VAL A 264 -4.77 26.35 13.83
N MET A 265 -5.55 26.54 12.77
CA MET A 265 -6.87 27.16 12.83
C MET A 265 -7.93 26.19 12.32
N VAL A 266 -9.13 26.29 12.86
CA VAL A 266 -10.30 25.54 12.40
C VAL A 266 -11.44 26.46 12.05
N SER A 267 -12.18 26.11 11.01
CA SER A 267 -13.44 26.75 10.63
C SER A 267 -14.53 25.71 10.46
N TYR A 268 -15.42 25.65 11.43
CA TYR A 268 -16.58 24.77 11.40
C TYR A 268 -17.69 25.37 10.52
N LEU A 269 -18.32 24.50 9.74
CA LEU A 269 -19.41 24.92 8.84
C LEU A 269 -20.75 24.98 9.58
N ASN A 270 -21.49 26.08 9.37
CA ASN A 270 -22.77 26.36 10.01
C ASN A 270 -22.77 26.36 11.55
N GLN A 271 -21.66 26.74 12.16
CA GLN A 271 -21.59 27.00 13.59
C GLN A 271 -21.27 28.48 13.85
N GLY A 272 -21.83 29.02 14.94
CA GLY A 272 -21.45 30.37 15.39
C GLY A 272 -19.97 30.43 15.78
N ALA A 273 -19.42 31.64 15.83
CA ALA A 273 -18.01 31.88 16.14
C ALA A 273 -17.58 31.43 17.57
N ASP A 274 -18.54 31.10 18.43
CA ASP A 274 -18.33 30.77 19.83
C ASP A 274 -18.13 29.28 20.10
N VAL A 275 -17.85 28.47 19.06
CA VAL A 275 -17.59 27.04 19.23
C VAL A 275 -16.20 26.84 19.84
N ALA A 276 -16.17 26.28 21.05
CA ALA A 276 -14.93 25.90 21.70
C ALA A 276 -14.25 24.75 20.93
N THR A 277 -12.98 24.92 20.60
CA THR A 277 -12.14 23.85 20.09
C THR A 277 -11.89 22.80 21.17
N ARG A 278 -11.68 21.54 20.78
CA ARG A 278 -11.35 20.47 21.74
C ARG A 278 -9.88 20.50 22.21
N SER A 279 -9.04 21.24 21.51
CA SER A 279 -7.65 21.47 21.89
C SER A 279 -7.42 22.94 22.16
N MET A 280 -6.77 23.27 23.27
CA MET A 280 -6.51 24.65 23.69
C MET A 280 -5.55 25.40 22.76
N GLU A 281 -4.72 24.67 22.02
CA GLU A 281 -3.72 25.22 21.09
C GLU A 281 -4.31 25.57 19.72
N VAL A 282 -5.50 25.05 19.40
CA VAL A 282 -6.17 25.23 18.11
C VAL A 282 -7.08 26.48 18.19
N MET A 283 -6.99 27.36 17.19
CA MET A 283 -7.75 28.60 17.13
C MET A 283 -8.99 28.45 16.27
N ALA A 284 -10.19 28.69 16.81
CA ALA A 284 -11.40 28.81 16.02
C ALA A 284 -11.44 30.15 15.25
N ARG A 285 -11.85 30.09 13.97
CA ARG A 285 -12.06 31.25 13.11
C ARG A 285 -13.34 31.05 12.28
N SER A 286 -14.07 32.13 12.03
CA SER A 286 -15.08 32.10 10.95
C SER A 286 -14.38 31.93 9.60
N PHE A 287 -15.04 31.33 8.63
CA PHE A 287 -14.48 31.09 7.30
C PHE A 287 -13.95 32.37 6.64
N ASP A 288 -14.67 33.50 6.79
CA ASP A 288 -14.27 34.78 6.20
C ASP A 288 -13.09 35.45 6.91
N ALA A 289 -12.75 35.02 8.13
CA ALA A 289 -11.59 35.49 8.87
C ALA A 289 -10.32 34.63 8.63
N LEU A 290 -10.39 33.60 7.79
CA LEU A 290 -9.24 32.80 7.41
C LEU A 290 -8.40 33.49 6.32
N ASP A 291 -7.09 33.46 6.48
CA ASP A 291 -6.16 33.83 5.40
C ASP A 291 -5.96 32.65 4.45
N LEU A 292 -6.81 32.55 3.42
CA LEU A 292 -6.80 31.46 2.47
C LEU A 292 -5.52 31.43 1.60
N LYS A 293 -4.83 32.58 1.44
CA LYS A 293 -3.65 32.68 0.55
C LYS A 293 -2.37 32.23 1.24
N ASN A 294 -2.21 32.61 2.51
CA ASN A 294 -0.96 32.40 3.24
C ASN A 294 -1.00 31.18 4.17
N SER A 295 -2.18 30.56 4.38
CA SER A 295 -2.32 29.30 5.11
C SER A 295 -2.35 28.12 4.16
N THR A 296 -1.82 26.98 4.60
CA THR A 296 -2.10 25.67 3.96
C THR A 296 -3.47 25.20 4.43
N LEU A 297 -4.38 24.97 3.49
CA LEU A 297 -5.75 24.57 3.80
C LEU A 297 -5.95 23.06 3.74
N VAL A 298 -6.68 22.52 4.70
CA VAL A 298 -7.37 21.23 4.61
C VAL A 298 -8.86 21.53 4.42
N CYS A 299 -9.49 20.95 3.40
CA CYS A 299 -10.89 21.21 3.11
C CYS A 299 -11.63 19.92 2.84
N GLY A 300 -12.72 19.69 3.58
CA GLY A 300 -13.64 18.58 3.34
C GLY A 300 -13.86 17.61 4.49
N CYS A 301 -12.97 17.55 5.48
CA CYS A 301 -13.10 16.67 6.65
C CYS A 301 -14.43 16.91 7.36
N GLY A 302 -15.37 15.94 7.28
CA GLY A 302 -16.70 16.05 7.86
C GLY A 302 -17.51 17.26 7.39
N GLY A 303 -17.27 17.74 6.16
CA GLY A 303 -17.89 18.98 5.66
C GLY A 303 -19.36 18.85 5.27
N GLY A 304 -19.84 17.61 5.10
CA GLY A 304 -21.22 17.33 4.72
C GLY A 304 -21.65 18.06 3.45
N ILE A 305 -22.92 18.48 3.40
CA ILE A 305 -23.45 19.26 2.27
C ILE A 305 -22.99 20.73 2.31
N GLU A 306 -22.64 21.24 3.48
CA GLU A 306 -22.26 22.63 3.69
C GLU A 306 -20.93 22.98 3.01
N ILE A 307 -20.08 21.97 2.77
CA ILE A 307 -18.79 22.16 2.10
C ILE A 307 -18.95 22.82 0.73
N LYS A 308 -20.06 22.56 0.02
CA LYS A 308 -20.34 23.13 -1.31
C LYS A 308 -20.42 24.66 -1.31
N LYS A 309 -20.77 25.28 -0.18
CA LYS A 309 -20.87 26.72 -0.06
C LYS A 309 -19.51 27.43 -0.05
N VAL A 310 -18.51 26.79 0.53
CA VAL A 310 -17.17 27.39 0.72
C VAL A 310 -16.15 26.91 -0.30
N LEU A 311 -16.35 25.71 -0.87
CA LEU A 311 -15.40 25.04 -1.76
C LEU A 311 -15.00 25.86 -2.99
N PRO A 312 -15.90 26.58 -3.70
CA PRO A 312 -15.51 27.43 -4.82
C PRO A 312 -14.49 28.50 -4.43
N LYS A 313 -14.71 29.21 -3.31
CA LYS A 313 -13.78 30.24 -2.80
C LYS A 313 -12.44 29.62 -2.37
N VAL A 314 -12.46 28.47 -1.69
CA VAL A 314 -11.26 27.73 -1.32
C VAL A 314 -10.43 27.36 -2.56
N LEU A 315 -11.06 26.76 -3.59
CA LEU A 315 -10.39 26.37 -4.83
C LEU A 315 -9.79 27.55 -5.58
N GLN A 316 -10.47 28.71 -5.57
CA GLN A 316 -10.03 29.90 -6.29
C GLN A 316 -8.94 30.68 -5.54
N GLU A 317 -9.01 30.79 -4.22
CA GLU A 317 -8.15 31.72 -3.47
C GLU A 317 -6.95 31.04 -2.82
N SER A 318 -7.08 29.80 -2.33
CA SER A 318 -5.97 29.15 -1.60
C SER A 318 -4.76 28.87 -2.50
N THR A 319 -3.57 29.04 -1.94
CA THR A 319 -2.30 28.73 -2.61
C THR A 319 -1.95 27.24 -2.44
N GLN A 320 -2.01 26.74 -1.21
CA GLN A 320 -1.75 25.34 -0.86
C GLN A 320 -3.01 24.69 -0.30
N LEU A 321 -3.38 23.51 -0.82
CA LEU A 321 -4.66 22.90 -0.51
C LEU A 321 -4.56 21.37 -0.43
N VAL A 322 -5.13 20.82 0.63
CA VAL A 322 -5.43 19.39 0.78
C VAL A 322 -6.94 19.21 0.73
N LEU A 323 -7.42 18.35 -0.16
CA LEU A 323 -8.84 18.02 -0.34
C LEU A 323 -9.09 16.58 0.11
N ASP A 324 -10.04 16.38 1.01
CA ASP A 324 -10.43 15.06 1.50
C ASP A 324 -11.95 14.92 1.60
N ALA A 325 -12.42 13.71 1.72
CA ALA A 325 -13.78 13.35 2.12
C ALA A 325 -14.88 14.08 1.34
N ASP A 326 -15.68 14.92 2.02
CA ASP A 326 -16.86 15.56 1.41
C ASP A 326 -16.51 16.59 0.33
N ALA A 327 -15.32 17.19 0.37
CA ALA A 327 -14.85 18.03 -0.73
C ALA A 327 -14.63 17.21 -2.01
N LEU A 328 -14.04 16.02 -1.90
CA LEU A 328 -13.85 15.12 -3.06
C LEU A 328 -15.18 14.62 -3.59
N ASN A 329 -16.13 14.31 -2.71
CA ASN A 329 -17.49 13.92 -3.10
C ASN A 329 -18.23 15.05 -3.82
N ALA A 330 -18.07 16.30 -3.37
CA ALA A 330 -18.67 17.46 -4.02
C ALA A 330 -18.05 17.70 -5.41
N ILE A 331 -16.72 17.60 -5.54
CA ILE A 331 -15.99 17.76 -6.80
C ILE A 331 -16.42 16.68 -7.81
N ALA A 332 -16.55 15.42 -7.38
CA ALA A 332 -16.95 14.33 -8.26
C ALA A 332 -18.38 14.51 -8.85
N GLN A 333 -19.25 15.28 -8.18
CA GLN A 333 -20.63 15.55 -8.59
C GLN A 333 -20.79 16.79 -9.48
N ASP A 334 -19.78 17.69 -9.50
CA ASP A 334 -19.87 18.98 -10.17
C ASP A 334 -18.66 19.20 -11.11
N PRO A 335 -18.87 19.10 -12.44
CA PRO A 335 -17.82 19.33 -13.44
C PRO A 335 -17.15 20.70 -13.34
N TRP A 336 -17.86 21.72 -12.88
CA TRP A 336 -17.28 23.05 -12.69
C TRP A 336 -16.27 23.08 -11.55
N LEU A 337 -16.57 22.41 -10.42
CA LEU A 337 -15.59 22.25 -9.31
C LEU A 337 -14.38 21.42 -9.76
N GLU A 338 -14.58 20.38 -10.55
CA GLU A 338 -13.50 19.57 -11.14
C GLU A 338 -12.60 20.43 -12.02
N ASP A 339 -13.16 21.32 -12.85
CA ASP A 339 -12.39 22.28 -13.65
C ASP A 339 -11.62 23.29 -12.79
N LEU A 340 -12.20 23.77 -11.71
CA LEU A 340 -11.49 24.65 -10.78
C LEU A 340 -10.25 23.97 -10.18
N VAL A 341 -10.34 22.67 -9.81
CA VAL A 341 -9.18 21.91 -9.33
C VAL A 341 -8.09 21.85 -10.42
N ARG A 342 -8.45 21.49 -11.65
CA ARG A 342 -7.50 21.41 -12.77
C ARG A 342 -6.81 22.75 -13.09
N GLN A 343 -7.56 23.84 -13.00
CA GLN A 343 -7.03 25.19 -13.24
C GLN A 343 -6.01 25.66 -12.20
N ARG A 344 -6.00 25.07 -10.99
CA ARG A 344 -5.06 25.43 -9.94
C ARG A 344 -3.61 25.18 -10.36
N ALA A 345 -3.35 24.05 -11.02
CA ALA A 345 -2.02 23.71 -11.53
C ALA A 345 -1.47 24.77 -12.51
N ALA A 346 -2.34 25.27 -13.42
CA ALA A 346 -1.95 26.32 -14.38
C ALA A 346 -1.67 27.68 -13.71
N LYS A 347 -2.13 27.87 -12.49
CA LYS A 347 -1.91 29.08 -11.66
C LYS A 347 -0.82 28.89 -10.61
N ASN A 348 0.01 27.85 -10.71
CA ASN A 348 1.05 27.50 -9.73
C ASN A 348 0.52 27.33 -8.31
N LYS A 349 -0.72 26.87 -8.15
CA LYS A 349 -1.35 26.56 -6.87
C LYS A 349 -1.23 25.08 -6.58
N THR A 350 -0.74 24.76 -5.41
CA THR A 350 -0.46 23.37 -5.00
C THR A 350 -1.73 22.69 -4.48
N THR A 351 -1.96 21.45 -4.92
CA THR A 351 -3.11 20.65 -4.47
C THR A 351 -2.70 19.20 -4.23
N VAL A 352 -3.14 18.67 -3.10
CA VAL A 352 -3.11 17.24 -2.77
C VAL A 352 -4.54 16.76 -2.58
N ILE A 353 -4.89 15.64 -3.16
CA ILE A 353 -6.16 14.96 -2.89
C ILE A 353 -5.90 13.60 -2.23
N THR A 354 -6.75 13.22 -1.27
CA THR A 354 -6.55 12.04 -0.44
C THR A 354 -7.72 11.04 -0.54
N PRO A 355 -8.11 10.59 -1.76
CA PRO A 355 -9.28 9.74 -1.91
C PRO A 355 -9.08 8.34 -1.33
N HIS A 356 -10.12 7.80 -0.68
CA HIS A 356 -10.26 6.36 -0.51
C HIS A 356 -10.81 5.73 -1.81
N PRO A 357 -10.82 4.39 -1.98
CA PRO A 357 -11.19 3.77 -3.28
C PRO A 357 -12.57 4.18 -3.83
N LEU A 358 -13.57 4.41 -2.98
CA LEU A 358 -14.90 4.84 -3.44
C LEU A 358 -14.91 6.30 -3.90
N GLU A 359 -14.18 7.19 -3.23
CA GLU A 359 -14.01 8.59 -3.67
C GLU A 359 -13.24 8.65 -4.99
N ALA A 360 -12.17 7.87 -5.12
CA ALA A 360 -11.43 7.75 -6.37
C ALA A 360 -12.32 7.24 -7.51
N ALA A 361 -13.14 6.23 -7.25
CA ALA A 361 -14.09 5.70 -8.23
C ALA A 361 -15.10 6.75 -8.71
N ARG A 362 -15.61 7.59 -7.80
CA ARG A 362 -16.52 8.70 -8.15
C ARG A 362 -15.81 9.74 -9.01
N LEU A 363 -14.60 10.15 -8.65
CA LEU A 363 -13.79 11.10 -9.43
C LEU A 363 -13.42 10.55 -10.82
N LEU A 364 -13.10 9.26 -10.92
CA LEU A 364 -12.81 8.58 -12.18
C LEU A 364 -14.06 8.18 -12.98
N LYS A 365 -15.27 8.44 -12.43
CA LYS A 365 -16.56 8.05 -13.04
C LYS A 365 -16.63 6.54 -13.35
N THR A 366 -16.14 5.71 -12.43
CA THR A 366 -16.10 4.27 -12.50
C THR A 366 -16.61 3.63 -11.20
N ASN A 367 -16.36 2.35 -10.98
CA ASN A 367 -16.71 1.66 -9.74
C ASN A 367 -15.49 1.32 -8.88
N THR A 368 -15.73 1.01 -7.61
CA THR A 368 -14.68 0.70 -6.64
C THR A 368 -13.88 -0.56 -7.02
N ALA A 369 -14.53 -1.55 -7.64
CA ALA A 369 -13.85 -2.77 -8.09
C ALA A 369 -12.80 -2.45 -9.15
N HIS A 370 -13.10 -1.55 -10.10
CA HIS A 370 -12.15 -1.11 -11.11
C HIS A 370 -10.91 -0.43 -10.48
N VAL A 371 -11.11 0.46 -9.51
CA VAL A 371 -10.00 1.11 -8.78
C VAL A 371 -9.16 0.09 -8.02
N GLN A 372 -9.80 -0.87 -7.37
CA GLN A 372 -9.09 -1.89 -6.57
C GLN A 372 -8.39 -2.94 -7.45
N ASN A 373 -8.87 -3.18 -8.67
CA ASN A 373 -8.24 -4.11 -9.60
C ASN A 373 -6.84 -3.66 -10.05
N ASP A 374 -6.62 -2.34 -10.19
CA ASP A 374 -5.30 -1.78 -10.48
C ASP A 374 -5.16 -0.40 -9.82
N ARG A 375 -4.74 -0.42 -8.55
CA ARG A 375 -4.61 0.77 -7.72
C ARG A 375 -3.54 1.74 -8.23
N LEU A 376 -2.46 1.20 -8.79
CA LEU A 376 -1.36 1.99 -9.33
C LEU A 376 -1.82 2.79 -10.55
N SER A 377 -2.42 2.12 -11.52
CA SER A 377 -2.99 2.76 -12.72
C SER A 377 -4.10 3.76 -12.36
N ALA A 378 -4.98 3.42 -11.41
CA ALA A 378 -6.06 4.32 -10.96
C ALA A 378 -5.51 5.61 -10.35
N ALA A 379 -4.49 5.53 -9.49
CA ALA A 379 -3.85 6.69 -8.87
C ALA A 379 -3.16 7.58 -9.92
N GLN A 380 -2.44 6.98 -10.87
CA GLN A 380 -1.78 7.69 -11.97
C GLN A 380 -2.79 8.39 -12.88
N THR A 381 -3.86 7.71 -13.28
CA THR A 381 -4.93 8.27 -14.09
C THR A 381 -5.57 9.47 -13.40
N LEU A 382 -5.86 9.33 -12.10
CA LEU A 382 -6.46 10.41 -11.32
C LEU A 382 -5.51 11.60 -11.18
N ALA A 383 -4.21 11.37 -10.95
CA ALA A 383 -3.20 12.44 -10.88
C ALA A 383 -3.09 13.21 -12.21
N GLN A 384 -3.14 12.49 -13.33
CA GLN A 384 -3.13 13.09 -14.66
C GLN A 384 -4.41 13.90 -14.94
N GLN A 385 -5.60 13.34 -14.65
CA GLN A 385 -6.88 14.01 -14.90
C GLN A 385 -7.08 15.25 -14.03
N MET A 386 -6.73 15.16 -12.75
CA MET A 386 -6.91 16.26 -11.78
C MET A 386 -5.73 17.24 -11.76
N ARG A 387 -4.61 16.90 -12.39
CA ARG A 387 -3.36 17.70 -12.43
C ARG A 387 -2.87 18.07 -11.03
N CYS A 388 -2.89 17.12 -10.12
CA CYS A 388 -2.47 17.33 -8.73
C CYS A 388 -1.82 16.06 -8.17
N THR A 389 -1.28 16.17 -6.95
CA THR A 389 -0.79 15.00 -6.21
C THR A 389 -1.96 14.21 -5.65
N VAL A 390 -1.92 12.89 -5.80
CA VAL A 390 -2.96 11.95 -5.34
C VAL A 390 -2.38 11.01 -4.31
N ILE A 391 -3.08 10.85 -3.19
CA ILE A 391 -2.86 9.82 -2.18
C ILE A 391 -4.05 8.86 -2.24
N LEU A 392 -3.96 7.77 -3.00
CA LEU A 392 -5.00 6.74 -3.04
C LEU A 392 -4.87 5.84 -1.81
N LYS A 393 -5.70 6.12 -0.80
CA LYS A 393 -5.72 5.42 0.50
C LYS A 393 -6.06 3.92 0.36
N GLY A 394 -5.56 3.08 1.26
CA GLY A 394 -5.86 1.65 1.37
C GLY A 394 -4.61 0.80 1.61
N SER A 395 -4.77 -0.54 1.52
CA SER A 395 -3.64 -1.47 1.67
C SER A 395 -2.58 -1.18 0.61
N GLY A 396 -1.37 -0.78 1.03
CA GLY A 396 -0.36 -0.22 0.14
C GLY A 396 -0.84 1.09 -0.49
N THR A 397 -0.98 2.15 0.33
CA THR A 397 -1.36 3.48 -0.17
C THR A 397 -0.45 3.90 -1.32
N VAL A 398 -1.05 4.34 -2.44
CA VAL A 398 -0.32 4.76 -3.64
C VAL A 398 -0.27 6.28 -3.69
N ILE A 399 0.93 6.82 -3.90
CA ILE A 399 1.17 8.25 -4.10
C ILE A 399 1.55 8.47 -5.55
N ALA A 400 0.81 9.31 -6.26
CA ALA A 400 1.01 9.59 -7.68
C ALA A 400 0.96 11.08 -7.97
N GLN A 401 1.81 11.53 -8.88
CA GLN A 401 1.83 12.88 -9.44
C GLN A 401 2.32 12.82 -10.88
N GLN A 402 1.78 13.65 -11.74
CA GLN A 402 2.24 13.72 -13.14
C GLN A 402 3.72 14.12 -13.20
N GLY A 403 4.52 13.35 -13.94
CA GLY A 403 5.97 13.57 -14.08
C GLY A 403 6.84 12.88 -13.02
N GLU A 404 6.22 12.30 -11.96
CA GLU A 404 6.92 11.57 -10.92
C GLU A 404 6.69 10.05 -11.01
N THR A 405 7.67 9.27 -10.60
CA THR A 405 7.46 7.82 -10.40
C THR A 405 6.54 7.61 -9.21
N SER A 406 5.46 6.86 -9.39
CA SER A 406 4.52 6.57 -8.32
C SER A 406 5.18 5.78 -7.18
N LEU A 407 4.75 6.04 -5.94
CA LEU A 407 5.25 5.35 -4.77
C LEU A 407 4.15 4.49 -4.13
N ILE A 408 4.55 3.33 -3.63
CA ILE A 408 3.70 2.45 -2.82
C ILE A 408 4.22 2.49 -1.38
N ASN A 409 3.34 2.79 -0.44
CA ASN A 409 3.72 2.93 0.95
C ASN A 409 3.76 1.58 1.67
N PRO A 410 4.90 1.17 2.27
CA PRO A 410 5.03 -0.10 2.96
C PRO A 410 4.55 -0.07 4.41
N THR A 411 4.40 1.11 5.03
CA THR A 411 4.02 1.26 6.44
C THR A 411 2.51 1.25 6.65
N GLY A 412 2.08 1.00 7.88
CA GLY A 412 0.69 0.93 8.29
C GLY A 412 0.11 -0.49 8.19
N SER A 413 -0.95 -0.73 8.92
CA SER A 413 -1.61 -2.03 9.02
C SER A 413 -3.14 -1.88 9.06
N ALA A 414 -3.87 -2.99 9.17
CA ALA A 414 -5.32 -3.02 9.32
C ALA A 414 -5.83 -2.21 10.53
N ARG A 415 -4.95 -1.88 11.49
CA ARG A 415 -5.28 -0.98 12.63
C ARG A 415 -5.68 0.43 12.20
N LEU A 416 -5.31 0.86 10.98
CA LEU A 416 -5.77 2.12 10.37
C LEU A 416 -7.21 2.04 9.82
N ALA A 417 -7.84 0.88 9.78
CA ALA A 417 -9.21 0.71 9.31
C ALA A 417 -10.25 1.14 10.37
N THR A 418 -10.12 2.38 10.86
CA THR A 418 -11.06 3.00 11.81
C THR A 418 -11.40 4.42 11.36
N GLY A 419 -12.59 4.91 11.76
CA GLY A 419 -13.06 6.23 11.37
C GLY A 419 -12.14 7.34 11.87
N GLY A 420 -11.87 8.35 11.02
CA GLY A 420 -11.08 9.52 11.37
C GLY A 420 -9.59 9.44 11.05
N THR A 421 -9.04 8.27 10.73
CA THR A 421 -7.61 8.15 10.37
C THR A 421 -7.25 8.86 9.08
N GLY A 422 -8.22 8.99 8.15
CA GLY A 422 -8.08 9.80 6.93
C GLY A 422 -7.94 11.28 7.24
N ASP A 423 -8.76 11.79 8.18
CA ASP A 423 -8.68 13.19 8.63
C ASP A 423 -7.30 13.49 9.27
N VAL A 424 -6.78 12.55 10.07
CA VAL A 424 -5.42 12.61 10.62
C VAL A 424 -4.39 12.74 9.51
N LEU A 425 -4.46 11.90 8.48
CA LEU A 425 -3.55 11.95 7.34
C LEU A 425 -3.61 13.31 6.63
N ALA A 426 -4.80 13.84 6.37
CA ALA A 426 -4.98 15.15 5.72
C ALA A 426 -4.31 16.28 6.53
N GLY A 427 -4.41 16.24 7.86
CA GLY A 427 -3.74 17.16 8.76
C GLY A 427 -2.21 17.09 8.67
N ILE A 428 -1.64 15.87 8.64
CA ILE A 428 -0.18 15.66 8.50
C ILE A 428 0.31 16.22 7.15
N VAL A 429 -0.40 15.90 6.05
CA VAL A 429 -0.05 16.41 4.70
C VAL A 429 0.01 17.93 4.72
N ALA A 430 -1.00 18.59 5.28
CA ALA A 430 -1.05 20.05 5.35
C ALA A 430 0.10 20.63 6.16
N ALA A 431 0.45 20.03 7.30
CA ALA A 431 1.58 20.45 8.11
C ALA A 431 2.91 20.34 7.35
N ARG A 432 3.12 19.24 6.61
CA ARG A 432 4.34 19.07 5.80
C ARG A 432 4.42 20.08 4.66
N MET A 433 3.31 20.39 4.00
CA MET A 433 3.24 21.47 3.00
C MET A 433 3.52 22.84 3.62
N ALA A 434 2.92 23.15 4.78
CA ALA A 434 3.14 24.42 5.52
C ALA A 434 4.61 24.60 5.91
N GLN A 435 5.32 23.52 6.20
CA GLN A 435 6.76 23.50 6.47
C GLN A 435 7.63 23.64 5.20
N GLY A 436 7.01 23.82 4.03
CA GLY A 436 7.68 24.12 2.77
C GLY A 436 8.12 22.88 1.96
N LEU A 437 7.55 21.68 2.22
CA LEU A 437 7.70 20.56 1.30
C LEU A 437 6.82 20.77 0.06
N SER A 438 7.28 20.28 -1.08
CA SER A 438 6.42 20.16 -2.27
C SER A 438 5.22 19.24 -1.98
N ALA A 439 4.17 19.29 -2.81
CA ALA A 439 3.00 18.43 -2.63
C ALA A 439 3.37 16.94 -2.60
N PHE A 440 4.26 16.53 -3.49
CA PHE A 440 4.67 15.12 -3.59
C PHE A 440 5.50 14.69 -2.38
N GLU A 441 6.50 15.47 -1.98
CA GLU A 441 7.30 15.18 -0.78
C GLU A 441 6.43 15.18 0.49
N ALA A 442 5.51 16.13 0.62
CA ALA A 442 4.58 16.20 1.74
C ALA A 442 3.67 14.96 1.80
N ALA A 443 3.16 14.53 0.65
CA ALA A 443 2.37 13.31 0.54
C ALA A 443 3.17 12.07 0.95
N CYS A 444 4.41 11.93 0.46
CA CYS A 444 5.29 10.81 0.78
C CYS A 444 5.63 10.75 2.28
N SER A 445 6.04 11.90 2.84
CA SER A 445 6.34 12.02 4.28
C SER A 445 5.13 11.69 5.15
N ALA A 446 3.99 12.33 4.86
CA ALA A 446 2.79 12.17 5.65
C ALA A 446 2.25 10.72 5.64
N VAL A 447 2.23 10.09 4.47
CA VAL A 447 1.74 8.71 4.35
C VAL A 447 2.65 7.72 5.07
N PHE A 448 3.98 7.92 4.97
CA PHE A 448 4.95 7.08 5.68
C PHE A 448 4.81 7.22 7.20
N GLU A 449 4.81 8.46 7.71
CA GLU A 449 4.70 8.78 9.13
C GLU A 449 3.38 8.30 9.73
N HIS A 450 2.27 8.50 9.01
CA HIS A 450 0.94 8.03 9.41
C HIS A 450 0.90 6.51 9.58
N GLY A 451 1.48 5.77 8.63
CA GLY A 451 1.58 4.31 8.71
C GLY A 451 2.51 3.87 9.84
N GLN A 452 3.71 4.47 9.94
CA GLN A 452 4.70 4.15 10.97
C GLN A 452 4.15 4.40 12.38
N ALA A 453 3.41 5.49 12.59
CA ALA A 453 2.78 5.77 13.88
C ALA A 453 1.76 4.69 14.28
N ALA A 454 1.01 4.17 13.31
CA ALA A 454 0.08 3.07 13.56
C ALA A 454 0.79 1.75 13.86
N ASP A 455 1.91 1.47 13.18
CA ASP A 455 2.71 0.25 13.40
C ASP A 455 3.42 0.28 14.76
N ALA A 456 3.93 1.45 15.16
CA ALA A 456 4.61 1.66 16.44
C ALA A 456 3.66 1.81 17.64
N ALA A 457 2.36 1.99 17.40
CA ALA A 457 1.39 2.15 18.47
C ALA A 457 1.36 0.90 19.38
N PRO A 458 1.24 1.07 20.71
CA PRO A 458 1.11 -0.05 21.64
C PRO A 458 0.02 -1.03 21.20
N LEU A 459 0.18 -2.32 21.55
CA LEU A 459 -0.81 -3.37 21.28
C LEU A 459 -2.07 -3.17 22.15
N LEU A 460 -2.69 -2.00 22.05
CA LEU A 460 -4.02 -1.75 22.61
C LEU A 460 -5.05 -2.44 21.73
N PRO A 461 -6.20 -2.85 22.28
CA PRO A 461 -7.23 -3.54 21.51
C PRO A 461 -7.63 -2.80 20.25
N ASN A 462 -7.75 -1.46 20.32
CA ASN A 462 -8.16 -0.62 19.20
C ASN A 462 -7.34 0.68 19.13
N LEU A 463 -6.73 0.93 17.97
CA LEU A 463 -6.13 2.22 17.66
C LEU A 463 -7.24 3.19 17.22
N THR A 464 -7.50 4.22 17.99
CA THR A 464 -8.41 5.30 17.60
C THR A 464 -7.68 6.40 16.83
N ALA A 465 -8.41 7.15 15.99
CA ALA A 465 -7.83 8.28 15.26
C ALA A 465 -7.26 9.37 16.18
N GLY A 466 -7.89 9.59 17.36
CA GLY A 466 -7.39 10.52 18.36
C GLY A 466 -6.04 10.11 18.94
N VAL A 467 -5.88 8.82 19.27
CA VAL A 467 -4.58 8.27 19.71
C VAL A 467 -3.55 8.35 18.58
N LEU A 468 -3.93 8.00 17.37
CA LEU A 468 -3.04 8.09 16.20
C LEU A 468 -2.54 9.53 16.02
N ALA A 469 -3.43 10.54 16.08
CA ALA A 469 -3.04 11.94 15.94
C ALA A 469 -2.01 12.38 16.99
N GLN A 470 -2.11 11.86 18.22
CA GLN A 470 -1.15 12.13 19.30
C GLN A 470 0.20 11.43 19.11
N LEU A 471 0.23 10.29 18.40
CA LEU A 471 1.45 9.54 18.10
C LEU A 471 2.25 10.13 16.91
N ILE A 472 1.68 11.09 16.19
CA ILE A 472 2.40 11.79 15.14
C ILE A 472 3.44 12.72 15.79
N HIS A 473 4.67 12.53 15.43
CA HIS A 473 5.77 13.35 15.92
C HIS A 473 6.41 14.12 14.77
N ALA A 474 6.89 15.33 15.05
CA ALA A 474 7.81 15.97 14.11
C ALA A 474 9.00 15.02 13.86
N PRO A 475 9.51 14.90 12.62
CA PRO A 475 10.60 13.99 12.32
C PRO A 475 11.75 14.24 13.30
N GLN A 476 12.09 13.21 14.08
CA GLN A 476 13.27 13.30 14.94
C GLN A 476 14.48 13.39 14.01
N THR A 477 15.21 14.46 14.14
CA THR A 477 16.52 14.59 13.52
C THR A 477 17.39 13.48 14.12
N ALA A 478 18.03 12.67 13.28
CA ALA A 478 19.02 11.72 13.76
C ALA A 478 20.03 12.51 14.57
N SER A 479 20.15 12.18 15.84
CA SER A 479 21.27 12.66 16.68
C SER A 479 22.54 12.19 16.02
N SER A 480 23.35 13.13 15.56
CA SER A 480 24.69 12.95 15.02
C SER A 480 25.59 12.24 15.99
#